data_19a771bdec3193cc4ad8f8da34fec4c1
#
_entry.id   19a771bdec3193cc4ad8f8da34fec4c1
#
_cell.length_a   1.000
_cell.length_b   1.000
_cell.length_c   1.000
_cell.angle_alpha   90.00
_cell.angle_beta   90.00
_cell.angle_gamma   90.00
#
_symmetry.space_group_name_H-M   'P 1'
#
loop_
_entity.id
_entity.type
_entity.pdbx_description
1 polymer ?
#
loop_
_entity_poly.entity_id
_entity_poly.type
_entity_poly.pdbx_seq_one_letter_code
_entity_poly.pdbx_strand_id
1 'polypeptide(L)'
;MPSPVSSPLHCAAVDLGATSGRVILGTWHAGELVTQEIYRFSNQIHRVGEHDYWDLAGMWTHLKMGLTKAAAALPEGERIASVGVDTWGVDHVLLSAEGRLVFPAHAYRDPRTRRGL
;
A
#
# COMPACT_ATOMS: atom_id res chain seq x y z
N MET A 1 -8.08 14.03 -39.97
CA MET A 1 -7.33 14.55 -38.80
C MET A 1 -6.98 13.40 -37.91
N PRO A 2 -5.72 13.15 -37.66
CA PRO A 2 -5.39 12.19 -36.62
C PRO A 2 -5.95 12.66 -35.29
N SER A 3 -6.56 11.75 -34.53
CA SER A 3 -7.00 12.04 -33.17
C SER A 3 -5.81 12.50 -32.35
N PRO A 4 -5.93 13.53 -31.47
CA PRO A 4 -4.84 13.89 -30.60
C PRO A 4 -4.45 12.68 -29.75
N VAL A 5 -3.14 12.39 -29.67
CA VAL A 5 -2.64 11.36 -28.77
C VAL A 5 -3.09 11.73 -27.35
N SER A 6 -3.86 10.84 -26.73
CA SER A 6 -4.31 11.08 -25.35
C SER A 6 -3.11 11.18 -24.43
N SER A 7 -3.21 12.05 -23.42
CA SER A 7 -2.18 12.17 -22.38
C SER A 7 -1.99 10.84 -21.63
N PRO A 8 -0.78 10.54 -21.14
CA PRO A 8 -0.56 9.37 -20.30
C PRO A 8 -1.45 9.41 -19.06
N LEU A 9 -1.93 8.25 -18.65
CA LEU A 9 -2.67 8.07 -17.42
C LEU A 9 -1.76 7.38 -16.40
N HIS A 10 -1.51 8.02 -15.29
CA HIS A 10 -0.66 7.49 -14.23
C HIS A 10 -1.50 6.99 -13.06
N CYS A 11 -1.16 5.82 -12.54
CA CYS A 11 -1.76 5.27 -11.33
C CYS A 11 -0.68 4.73 -10.40
N ALA A 12 -0.94 4.75 -9.11
CA ALA A 12 -0.09 4.13 -8.12
C ALA A 12 -0.77 2.86 -7.59
N ALA A 13 -0.04 1.76 -7.57
CA ALA A 13 -0.47 0.52 -6.97
C ALA A 13 0.33 0.27 -5.69
N VAL A 14 -0.38 0.12 -4.57
CA VAL A 14 0.20 -0.25 -3.29
C VAL A 14 -0.02 -1.74 -3.10
N ASP A 15 1.06 -2.51 -3.03
CA ASP A 15 1.01 -3.96 -2.84
C ASP A 15 1.62 -4.30 -1.48
N LEU A 16 0.76 -4.69 -0.53
CA LEU A 16 1.14 -5.02 0.84
C LEU A 16 1.20 -6.54 0.98
N GLY A 17 2.40 -7.08 0.93
CA GLY A 17 2.65 -8.50 1.14
C GLY A 17 2.99 -8.84 2.60
N ALA A 18 3.12 -10.13 2.89
CA ALA A 18 3.40 -10.64 4.24
C ALA A 18 4.78 -10.23 4.76
N THR A 19 5.76 -10.04 3.89
CA THR A 19 7.16 -9.72 4.26
C THR A 19 7.64 -8.39 3.72
N SER A 20 7.03 -7.87 2.68
CA SER A 20 7.39 -6.60 2.09
C SER A 20 6.18 -5.89 1.52
N GLY A 21 6.21 -4.57 1.54
CA GLY A 21 5.29 -3.74 0.82
C GLY A 21 6.00 -2.98 -0.29
N ARG A 22 5.25 -2.54 -1.29
CA ARG A 22 5.80 -1.78 -2.41
C ARG A 22 4.80 -0.81 -2.98
N VAL A 23 5.32 0.24 -3.60
CA VAL A 23 4.53 1.18 -4.39
C VAL A 23 5.05 1.10 -5.81
N ILE A 24 4.14 0.83 -6.73
CA ILE A 24 4.40 0.67 -8.15
C ILE A 24 3.70 1.78 -8.90
N LEU A 25 4.43 2.47 -9.76
CA LEU A 25 3.86 3.46 -10.68
C LEU A 25 3.50 2.77 -11.98
N GLY A 26 2.23 2.84 -12.36
CA GLY A 26 1.74 2.39 -13.66
C GLY A 26 1.45 3.57 -14.56
N THR A 27 1.90 3.49 -15.80
CA THR A 27 1.61 4.49 -16.81
C THR A 27 0.95 3.82 -18.00
N TRP A 28 -0.27 4.20 -18.28
CA TRP A 28 -1.02 3.77 -19.46
C TRP A 28 -0.93 4.84 -20.54
N HIS A 29 -0.37 4.49 -21.69
CA HIS A 29 -0.26 5.40 -22.81
C HIS A 29 -0.22 4.62 -24.13
N ALA A 30 -0.95 5.10 -25.13
CA ALA A 30 -0.95 4.52 -26.48
C ALA A 30 -1.20 3.01 -26.51
N GLY A 31 -2.08 2.50 -25.64
CA GLY A 31 -2.44 1.08 -25.57
C GLY A 31 -1.44 0.21 -24.81
N GLU A 32 -0.45 0.80 -24.17
CA GLU A 32 0.55 0.07 -23.39
C GLU A 32 0.55 0.48 -21.92
N LEU A 33 0.73 -0.49 -21.04
CA LEU A 33 0.93 -0.27 -19.61
C LEU A 33 2.41 -0.54 -19.29
N VAL A 34 3.07 0.49 -18.77
CA VAL A 34 4.43 0.38 -18.24
C VAL A 34 4.37 0.48 -16.73
N THR A 35 5.02 -0.43 -16.03
CA THR A 35 5.08 -0.43 -14.57
C THR A 35 6.51 -0.26 -14.09
N GLN A 36 6.66 0.47 -13.00
CA GLN A 36 7.95 0.68 -12.35
C GLN A 36 7.79 0.60 -10.83
N GLU A 37 8.57 -0.25 -10.19
CA GLU A 37 8.64 -0.26 -8.72
C GLU A 37 9.38 0.98 -8.25
N ILE A 38 8.67 1.85 -7.53
CA ILE A 38 9.20 3.13 -7.05
C ILE A 38 9.78 3.00 -5.65
N TYR A 39 9.15 2.19 -4.81
CA TYR A 39 9.50 2.09 -3.40
C TYR A 39 9.19 0.71 -2.86
N ARG A 40 10.10 0.18 -2.06
CA ARG A 40 9.92 -1.10 -1.36
C ARG A 40 10.33 -0.93 0.08
N PHE A 41 9.59 -1.58 0.98
CA PHE A 41 9.88 -1.58 2.41
C PHE A 41 9.64 -2.96 3.02
N SER A 42 10.33 -3.23 4.11
CA SER A 42 10.11 -4.45 4.89
C SER A 42 8.83 -4.30 5.70
N ASN A 43 7.98 -5.32 5.63
CA ASN A 43 6.74 -5.40 6.40
C ASN A 43 6.90 -6.50 7.43
N GLN A 44 7.07 -6.11 8.70
CA GLN A 44 7.44 -7.04 9.76
C GLN A 44 6.30 -7.23 10.76
N ILE A 45 6.19 -8.46 11.25
CA ILE A 45 5.37 -8.79 12.40
C ILE A 45 6.22 -8.62 13.65
N HIS A 46 5.70 -7.89 14.63
CA HIS A 46 6.36 -7.64 15.91
C HIS A 46 5.72 -8.47 17.01
N ARG A 47 6.55 -9.24 17.73
CA ARG A 47 6.12 -9.96 18.91
C ARG A 47 6.19 -9.05 20.12
N VAL A 48 5.04 -8.85 20.78
CA VAL A 48 4.96 -8.10 22.04
C VAL A 48 4.18 -8.97 23.04
N GLY A 49 4.84 -9.42 24.08
CA GLY A 49 4.24 -10.39 25.00
C GLY A 49 3.92 -11.71 24.29
N GLU A 50 2.67 -12.12 24.36
CA GLU A 50 2.18 -13.37 23.76
C GLU A 50 1.54 -13.18 22.39
N HIS A 51 1.55 -11.96 21.82
CA HIS A 51 0.83 -11.63 20.60
C HIS A 51 1.75 -11.10 19.51
N ASP A 52 1.34 -11.35 18.28
CA ASP A 52 1.99 -10.87 17.07
C ASP A 52 1.17 -9.74 16.45
N TYR A 53 1.83 -8.61 16.19
CA TYR A 53 1.21 -7.40 15.67
C TYR A 53 1.88 -6.92 14.40
N TRP A 54 1.09 -6.31 13.52
CA TRP A 54 1.61 -5.50 12.43
C TRP A 54 2.03 -4.13 12.96
N ASP A 55 3.11 -3.58 12.40
CA ASP A 55 3.48 -2.17 12.60
C ASP A 55 2.65 -1.28 11.65
N LEU A 56 1.40 -1.04 12.02
CA LEU A 56 0.49 -0.27 11.18
C LEU A 56 0.94 1.19 11.00
N ALA A 57 1.48 1.81 12.04
CA ALA A 57 1.99 3.18 11.98
C ALA A 57 3.19 3.30 11.04
N GLY A 58 4.14 2.36 11.12
CA GLY A 58 5.28 2.30 10.22
C GLY A 58 4.86 2.02 8.78
N MET A 59 3.91 1.11 8.58
CA MET A 59 3.34 0.81 7.26
C MET A 59 2.72 2.06 6.63
N TRP A 60 1.94 2.81 7.39
CA TRP A 60 1.34 4.08 6.94
C TRP A 60 2.40 5.10 6.53
N THR A 61 3.47 5.22 7.32
CA THR A 61 4.60 6.11 7.00
C THR A 61 5.27 5.69 5.68
N HIS A 62 5.52 4.40 5.49
CA HIS A 62 6.10 3.88 4.25
C HIS A 62 5.19 4.11 3.04
N LEU A 63 3.88 3.95 3.19
CA LEU A 63 2.93 4.23 2.12
C LEU A 63 2.99 5.70 1.68
N LYS A 64 3.00 6.62 2.63
CA LYS A 64 3.13 8.05 2.30
C LYS A 64 4.44 8.36 1.60
N MET A 65 5.54 7.78 2.05
CA MET A 65 6.84 7.94 1.41
C MET A 65 6.84 7.42 -0.03
N GLY A 66 6.28 6.22 -0.23
CA GLY A 66 6.20 5.61 -1.56
C GLY A 66 5.32 6.39 -2.53
N LEU A 67 4.18 6.85 -2.07
CA LEU A 67 3.28 7.67 -2.90
C LEU A 67 3.90 9.03 -3.24
N THR A 68 4.61 9.65 -2.30
CA THR A 68 5.35 10.89 -2.54
C THR A 68 6.43 10.69 -3.60
N LYS A 69 7.18 9.60 -3.52
CA LYS A 69 8.21 9.26 -4.51
C LYS A 69 7.60 8.97 -5.87
N ALA A 70 6.46 8.28 -5.93
CA ALA A 70 5.77 8.02 -7.18
C ALA A 70 5.32 9.31 -7.85
N ALA A 71 4.74 10.24 -7.10
CA ALA A 71 4.35 11.55 -7.64
C ALA A 71 5.56 12.34 -8.13
N ALA A 72 6.68 12.32 -7.40
CA ALA A 72 7.91 13.01 -7.77
C ALA A 72 8.59 12.40 -9.01
N ALA A 73 8.31 11.15 -9.34
CA ALA A 73 8.89 10.48 -10.51
C ALA A 73 8.19 10.88 -11.82
N LEU A 74 7.04 11.54 -11.75
CA LEU A 74 6.30 11.97 -12.94
C LEU A 74 6.93 13.21 -13.57
N PRO A 75 6.77 13.38 -14.90
CA PRO A 75 7.12 14.63 -15.56
C PRO A 75 6.37 15.81 -14.95
N GLU A 76 6.98 17.01 -15.05
CA GLU A 76 6.38 18.23 -14.54
C GLU A 76 4.97 18.45 -15.13
N GLY A 77 4.03 18.80 -14.28
CA GLY A 77 2.63 19.03 -14.65
C GLY A 77 1.77 17.77 -14.75
N GLU A 78 2.34 16.58 -14.66
CA GLU A 78 1.58 15.33 -14.67
C GLU A 78 1.27 14.87 -13.23
N ARG A 79 0.19 14.11 -13.09
CA ARG A 79 -0.35 13.69 -11.79
C ARG A 79 -0.70 12.24 -11.76
N ILE A 80 -0.69 11.65 -10.56
CA ILE A 80 -1.29 10.35 -10.30
C ILE A 80 -2.82 10.53 -10.30
N ALA A 81 -3.49 9.80 -11.18
CA ALA A 81 -4.94 9.87 -11.36
C ALA A 81 -5.70 8.98 -10.35
N SER A 82 -5.08 7.88 -9.93
CA SER A 82 -5.73 6.93 -9.02
C SER A 82 -4.70 6.16 -8.19
N VAL A 83 -5.14 5.67 -7.05
CA VAL A 83 -4.36 4.78 -6.18
C VAL A 83 -5.20 3.54 -5.89
N GLY A 84 -4.63 2.37 -6.10
CA GLY A 84 -5.21 1.10 -5.72
C GLY A 84 -4.36 0.41 -4.66
N VAL A 85 -4.98 -0.40 -3.83
CA VAL A 85 -4.29 -1.16 -2.77
C VAL A 85 -4.65 -2.64 -2.91
N ASP A 86 -3.63 -3.48 -2.88
CA ASP A 86 -3.75 -4.93 -2.79
C ASP A 86 -3.06 -5.41 -1.51
N THR A 87 -3.67 -6.34 -0.79
CA THR A 87 -3.16 -6.82 0.48
C THR A 87 -3.75 -8.19 0.84
N TRP A 88 -3.30 -8.78 1.94
CA TRP A 88 -3.90 -9.98 2.53
C TRP A 88 -5.30 -9.68 3.08
N GLY A 89 -6.16 -10.68 3.13
CA GLY A 89 -7.59 -10.50 3.30
C GLY A 89 -8.18 -10.87 4.67
N VAL A 90 -7.38 -11.22 5.68
CA VAL A 90 -7.89 -11.81 6.91
C VAL A 90 -7.67 -10.95 8.16
N ASP A 91 -6.98 -9.85 8.04
CA ASP A 91 -6.72 -8.93 9.15
C ASP A 91 -7.69 -7.76 9.14
N HIS A 92 -7.95 -7.24 10.32
CA HIS A 92 -8.80 -6.07 10.50
C HIS A 92 -8.31 -5.25 11.69
N VAL A 93 -8.71 -4.01 11.71
CA VAL A 93 -8.49 -3.10 12.85
C VAL A 93 -9.82 -2.46 13.23
N LEU A 94 -9.92 -2.06 14.49
CA LEU A 94 -11.06 -1.33 14.99
C LEU A 94 -10.69 0.15 15.14
N LEU A 95 -11.51 1.01 14.61
CA LEU A 95 -11.35 2.46 14.73
C LEU A 95 -12.45 3.04 15.59
N SER A 96 -12.13 4.07 16.38
CA SER A 96 -13.13 4.87 17.07
C SER A 96 -13.92 5.73 16.09
N ALA A 97 -14.98 6.39 16.58
CA ALA A 97 -15.75 7.31 15.77
C ALA A 97 -14.92 8.47 15.21
N GLU A 98 -13.83 8.83 15.88
CA GLU A 98 -12.89 9.87 15.46
C GLU A 98 -11.77 9.34 14.53
N GLY A 99 -11.82 8.05 14.15
CA GLY A 99 -10.83 7.43 13.28
C GLY A 99 -9.53 7.04 13.98
N ARG A 100 -9.52 6.92 15.30
CA ARG A 100 -8.35 6.47 16.06
C ARG A 100 -8.31 4.95 16.16
N LEU A 101 -7.13 4.39 16.07
CA LEU A 101 -6.92 2.95 16.27
C LEU A 101 -7.23 2.59 17.74
N VAL A 102 -8.18 1.66 17.95
CA VAL A 102 -8.62 1.25 19.29
C VAL A 102 -7.65 0.25 19.90
N PHE A 103 -7.14 -0.69 19.09
CA PHE A 103 -6.15 -1.69 19.51
C PHE A 103 -5.00 -1.74 18.51
N PRO A 104 -3.82 -2.26 18.94
CA PRO A 104 -2.80 -2.63 17.97
C PRO A 104 -3.33 -3.63 16.95
N ALA A 105 -2.81 -3.58 15.73
CA ALA A 105 -3.23 -4.46 14.64
C ALA A 105 -2.64 -5.85 14.84
N HIS A 106 -3.41 -6.82 15.32
CA HIS A 106 -2.98 -8.21 15.42
C HIS A 106 -2.72 -8.78 14.03
N ALA A 107 -1.60 -9.50 13.89
CA ALA A 107 -1.29 -10.19 12.64
C ALA A 107 -2.08 -11.51 12.56
N TYR A 108 -2.41 -11.93 11.34
CA TYR A 108 -3.18 -13.16 11.11
C TYR A 108 -2.49 -14.43 11.66
N ARG A 109 -1.18 -14.39 11.87
CA ARG A 109 -0.41 -15.49 12.46
C ARG A 109 -0.38 -15.46 13.97
N ASP A 110 -1.07 -14.51 14.62
CA ASP A 110 -1.12 -14.42 16.06
C ASP A 110 -1.69 -15.72 16.67
N PRO A 111 -1.07 -16.28 17.75
CA PRO A 111 -1.52 -17.54 18.37
C PRO A 111 -2.96 -17.52 18.90
N ARG A 112 -3.56 -16.34 19.13
CA ARG A 112 -4.94 -16.23 19.63
C ARG A 112 -5.95 -16.96 18.75
N THR A 113 -5.69 -17.05 17.45
CA THR A 113 -6.61 -17.71 16.51
C THR A 113 -6.63 -19.23 16.66
N ARG A 114 -5.64 -19.79 17.34
CA ARG A 114 -5.57 -21.25 17.60
C ARG A 114 -6.37 -21.67 18.81
N ARG A 115 -6.80 -20.73 19.67
CA ARG A 115 -7.51 -21.02 20.93
C ARG A 115 -9.03 -21.19 20.74
N GLY A 116 -9.53 -20.96 19.52
CA GLY A 116 -10.95 -21.06 19.20
C GLY A 116 -11.34 -22.30 18.38
N LEU A 117 -10.45 -23.28 18.26
CA LEU A 117 -10.71 -24.54 17.56
C LEU A 117 -11.03 -25.64 18.56
#